data_2fbfa07501ecdc3a0af974f7eb13f77c
#
_entry.id   2fbfa07501ecdc3a0af974f7eb13f77c
#
_cell.length_a   1.000
_cell.length_b   1.000
_cell.length_c   1.000
_cell.angle_alpha   90.00
_cell.angle_beta   90.00
_cell.angle_gamma   90.00
#
_symmetry.space_group_name_H-M   'P 1'
#
loop_
_entity.id
_entity.type
_entity.pdbx_description
1 polymer ?
#
loop_
_entity_poly.entity_id
_entity_poly.type
_entity_poly.pdbx_seq_one_letter_code
_entity_poly.pdbx_strand_id
1 'polypeptide(L)'
;MLLICLGLFACSKHDHNLEYSIRKGDFNASLVETGELLAVNARSVLVPFIGWQYGWQFRITGMVDHGTHVKEGDSIAQLDPATVLKFLVEQENLLETERASLNKLLVENESKINALEVRLEEVQADHILKKLELDKFEYESPRKKEIKQLEFQQAEVELERIMKTIELEKKICENSLKIQKIKVTQIESNVIDAHSAIKKLKILSPLDGIFQVSISRMTDQLYRVGDNTYQGAELALVPDLSRIKIRSTINETDIGKVKPGQKVIVRLEAYPDKPFEGKVSEIGKLSYKKDEKSSIKIFDLAIILDDSDPVLKPGMTVSCEVFYAELKDVFYVDNSCLKKVNDTYYLNMKVKKSWVERPVEIGPRNNNFTVVYGDFKEGTKLILPEKNVIAQNP
;
A
#
# COMPACT_ATOMS: atom_id res chain seq x y z
N MET A 1 -65.09 -57.84 -51.46
CA MET A 1 -64.58 -58.68 -50.37
C MET A 1 -63.33 -58.07 -49.84
N LEU A 2 -63.45 -57.28 -48.80
CA LEU A 2 -62.37 -56.42 -48.25
C LEU A 2 -62.02 -56.95 -46.87
N LEU A 3 -60.82 -57.50 -46.75
CA LEU A 3 -60.34 -58.07 -45.48
C LEU A 3 -59.56 -56.91 -44.73
N ILE A 4 -60.08 -56.53 -43.56
CA ILE A 4 -59.48 -55.55 -42.65
C ILE A 4 -58.59 -56.34 -41.68
N CYS A 5 -57.26 -56.14 -41.79
CA CYS A 5 -56.32 -56.63 -40.80
C CYS A 5 -56.18 -55.57 -39.69
N LEU A 6 -56.68 -55.88 -38.49
CA LEU A 6 -56.44 -55.09 -37.28
C LEU A 6 -55.06 -55.46 -36.71
N GLY A 7 -54.08 -54.59 -36.83
CA GLY A 7 -52.79 -54.72 -36.19
C GLY A 7 -52.86 -54.15 -34.77
N LEU A 8 -52.70 -55.01 -33.78
CA LEU A 8 -52.55 -54.66 -32.37
C LEU A 8 -51.14 -54.10 -32.14
N PHE A 9 -51.05 -52.80 -31.95
CA PHE A 9 -49.85 -52.15 -31.44
C PHE A 9 -49.73 -52.37 -29.93
N ALA A 10 -48.91 -53.35 -29.51
CA ALA A 10 -48.50 -53.49 -28.14
C ALA A 10 -47.47 -52.41 -27.80
N CYS A 11 -47.84 -51.37 -27.04
CA CYS A 11 -46.96 -50.40 -26.47
C CYS A 11 -46.11 -51.06 -25.38
N SER A 12 -44.91 -51.52 -25.70
CA SER A 12 -43.89 -51.90 -24.73
C SER A 12 -43.45 -50.70 -23.99
N LYS A 13 -43.84 -50.51 -22.73
CA LYS A 13 -43.19 -49.59 -21.79
C LYS A 13 -41.76 -50.10 -21.59
N HIS A 14 -40.82 -49.43 -22.28
CA HIS A 14 -39.39 -49.52 -21.92
C HIS A 14 -39.20 -48.76 -20.62
N ASP A 15 -39.32 -49.44 -19.49
CA ASP A 15 -38.79 -48.94 -18.23
C ASP A 15 -37.25 -48.89 -18.36
N HIS A 16 -36.71 -47.72 -18.63
CA HIS A 16 -35.31 -47.43 -18.41
C HIS A 16 -35.06 -47.51 -16.89
N ASN A 17 -34.95 -48.71 -16.37
CA ASN A 17 -34.40 -48.95 -15.04
C ASN A 17 -32.91 -48.61 -15.11
N LEU A 18 -32.56 -47.35 -14.85
CA LEU A 18 -31.20 -46.98 -14.54
C LEU A 18 -30.80 -47.81 -13.31
N GLU A 19 -29.91 -48.79 -13.53
CA GLU A 19 -29.40 -49.65 -12.44
C GLU A 19 -28.44 -48.81 -11.60
N TYR A 20 -28.90 -48.29 -10.47
CA TYR A 20 -28.07 -47.67 -9.47
C TYR A 20 -27.39 -48.73 -8.60
N SER A 21 -26.16 -48.50 -8.18
CA SER A 21 -25.44 -49.41 -7.31
C SER A 21 -24.57 -48.66 -6.31
N ILE A 22 -24.30 -49.29 -5.18
CA ILE A 22 -23.29 -48.80 -4.23
C ILE A 22 -21.94 -48.96 -4.86
N ARG A 23 -21.20 -47.85 -4.95
CA ARG A 23 -19.81 -47.80 -5.46
C ARG A 23 -18.84 -47.70 -4.31
N LYS A 24 -17.64 -48.25 -4.48
CA LYS A 24 -16.54 -48.15 -3.55
C LYS A 24 -15.34 -47.52 -4.25
N GLY A 25 -14.69 -46.58 -3.63
CA GLY A 25 -13.55 -45.90 -4.20
C GLY A 25 -13.22 -44.57 -3.52
N ASP A 26 -12.31 -43.84 -4.12
CA ASP A 26 -11.92 -42.49 -3.66
C ASP A 26 -13.07 -41.50 -3.96
N PHE A 27 -13.39 -40.70 -2.98
CA PHE A 27 -14.47 -39.74 -3.05
C PHE A 27 -13.99 -38.34 -2.73
N ASN A 28 -14.22 -37.41 -3.66
CA ASN A 28 -13.87 -36.00 -3.51
C ASN A 28 -15.18 -35.18 -3.46
N ALA A 29 -15.32 -34.41 -2.41
CA ALA A 29 -16.37 -33.40 -2.32
C ALA A 29 -15.78 -32.01 -2.44
N SER A 30 -16.26 -31.28 -3.42
CA SER A 30 -15.83 -29.90 -3.71
C SER A 30 -17.05 -28.99 -3.79
N LEU A 31 -16.80 -27.71 -3.59
CA LEU A 31 -17.73 -26.63 -3.89
C LEU A 31 -17.04 -25.66 -4.85
N VAL A 32 -17.83 -25.08 -5.75
CA VAL A 32 -17.31 -24.14 -6.75
C VAL A 32 -17.85 -22.76 -6.43
N GLU A 33 -16.94 -21.83 -6.23
CA GLU A 33 -17.24 -20.43 -5.95
C GLU A 33 -16.49 -19.52 -6.95
N THR A 34 -17.09 -18.37 -7.24
CA THR A 34 -16.46 -17.39 -8.10
C THR A 34 -15.64 -16.41 -7.26
N GLY A 35 -14.48 -16.01 -7.74
CA GLY A 35 -13.61 -15.04 -7.08
C GLY A 35 -12.95 -14.09 -8.05
N GLU A 36 -12.25 -13.11 -7.49
CA GLU A 36 -11.47 -12.12 -8.19
C GLU A 36 -10.01 -12.17 -7.76
N LEU A 37 -9.09 -12.15 -8.73
CA LEU A 37 -7.65 -12.07 -8.48
C LEU A 37 -7.30 -10.69 -7.92
N LEU A 38 -6.57 -10.67 -6.81
CA LEU A 38 -6.02 -9.47 -6.20
C LEU A 38 -4.53 -9.67 -5.90
N ALA A 39 -3.75 -8.62 -6.00
CA ALA A 39 -2.39 -8.65 -5.45
C ALA A 39 -2.45 -8.71 -3.91
N VAL A 40 -1.58 -9.51 -3.28
CA VAL A 40 -1.47 -9.55 -1.81
C VAL A 40 -1.00 -8.21 -1.28
N ASN A 41 0.00 -7.63 -1.94
CA ASN A 41 0.58 -6.34 -1.62
C ASN A 41 0.34 -5.37 -2.77
N ALA A 42 0.03 -4.14 -2.44
CA ALA A 42 -0.01 -3.04 -3.37
C ALA A 42 0.55 -1.79 -2.67
N ARG A 43 1.29 -0.99 -3.39
CA ARG A 43 1.84 0.27 -2.88
C ARG A 43 1.16 1.43 -3.58
N SER A 44 0.56 2.30 -2.79
CA SER A 44 0.04 3.58 -3.28
C SER A 44 1.19 4.51 -3.60
N VAL A 45 1.16 5.07 -4.79
CA VAL A 45 2.07 6.12 -5.24
C VAL A 45 1.42 7.46 -4.93
N LEU A 46 1.94 8.12 -3.91
CA LEU A 46 1.44 9.42 -3.48
C LEU A 46 2.23 10.55 -4.13
N VAL A 47 1.56 11.64 -4.43
CA VAL A 47 2.22 12.90 -4.77
C VAL A 47 3.05 13.35 -3.57
N PRO A 48 4.37 13.56 -3.72
CA PRO A 48 5.26 13.85 -2.60
C PRO A 48 4.91 15.18 -1.94
N PHE A 49 5.11 15.23 -0.63
CA PHE A 49 5.07 16.48 0.11
C PHE A 49 6.43 17.16 0.00
N ILE A 50 6.47 18.36 -0.61
CA ILE A 50 7.70 19.11 -0.86
C ILE A 50 7.74 20.45 -0.12
N GLY A 51 6.66 20.87 0.49
CA GLY A 51 6.54 22.10 1.26
C GLY A 51 5.51 23.08 0.68
N TRP A 52 4.89 23.84 1.57
CA TRP A 52 3.82 24.79 1.20
C TRP A 52 4.32 25.99 0.42
N GLN A 53 5.61 26.36 0.56
CA GLN A 53 6.23 27.47 -0.15
C GLN A 53 6.24 27.29 -1.68
N TYR A 54 6.11 26.06 -2.17
CA TYR A 54 6.09 25.75 -3.60
C TYR A 54 4.67 25.64 -4.17
N GLY A 55 3.65 25.88 -3.35
CA GLY A 55 2.26 25.69 -3.70
C GLY A 55 1.73 24.33 -3.28
N TRP A 56 0.41 24.14 -3.37
CA TRP A 56 -0.24 22.90 -2.95
C TRP A 56 -0.71 22.04 -4.12
N GLN A 57 -0.78 22.62 -5.33
CA GLN A 57 -1.17 21.95 -6.56
C GLN A 57 -0.02 21.89 -7.55
N PHE A 58 0.08 20.77 -8.27
CA PHE A 58 1.05 20.55 -9.32
C PHE A 58 0.37 19.95 -10.54
N ARG A 59 0.79 20.41 -11.73
CA ARG A 59 0.32 19.85 -12.99
C ARG A 59 1.15 18.62 -13.35
N ILE A 60 0.49 17.55 -13.81
CA ILE A 60 1.14 16.36 -14.32
C ILE A 60 1.67 16.66 -15.72
N THR A 61 2.98 16.60 -15.94
CA THR A 61 3.63 16.86 -17.23
C THR A 61 3.98 15.59 -17.98
N GLY A 62 4.11 14.47 -17.26
CA GLY A 62 4.36 13.15 -17.84
C GLY A 62 3.84 12.06 -16.91
N MET A 63 3.38 10.97 -17.49
CA MET A 63 2.92 9.79 -16.76
C MET A 63 2.97 8.56 -17.67
N VAL A 64 3.33 7.43 -17.09
CA VAL A 64 3.29 6.12 -17.77
C VAL A 64 1.84 5.69 -17.97
N ASP A 65 1.57 4.98 -19.07
CA ASP A 65 0.22 4.51 -19.39
C ASP A 65 -0.29 3.49 -18.37
N HIS A 66 -1.60 3.56 -18.13
CA HIS A 66 -2.29 2.59 -17.25
C HIS A 66 -2.09 1.16 -17.75
N GLY A 67 -1.71 0.25 -16.85
CA GLY A 67 -1.47 -1.15 -17.17
C GLY A 67 -0.04 -1.48 -17.62
N THR A 68 0.86 -0.51 -17.69
CA THR A 68 2.26 -0.74 -18.06
C THR A 68 3.02 -1.42 -16.91
N HIS A 69 3.89 -2.37 -17.26
CA HIS A 69 4.79 -3.00 -16.29
C HIS A 69 5.94 -2.04 -15.97
N VAL A 70 6.17 -1.79 -14.70
CA VAL A 70 7.23 -0.91 -14.18
C VAL A 70 8.09 -1.66 -13.17
N LYS A 71 9.35 -1.27 -13.09
CA LYS A 71 10.32 -1.80 -12.10
C LYS A 71 10.50 -0.79 -10.96
N GLU A 72 10.96 -1.28 -9.84
CA GLU A 72 11.36 -0.42 -8.72
C GLU A 72 12.38 0.63 -9.18
N GLY A 73 12.12 1.90 -8.87
CA GLY A 73 12.95 3.04 -9.28
C GLY A 73 12.68 3.60 -10.67
N ASP A 74 11.83 2.99 -11.49
CA ASP A 74 11.41 3.56 -12.77
C ASP A 74 10.64 4.87 -12.57
N SER A 75 10.84 5.83 -13.48
CA SER A 75 10.08 7.08 -13.47
C SER A 75 8.67 6.84 -14.00
N ILE A 76 7.67 6.92 -13.13
CA ILE A 76 6.28 6.63 -13.45
C ILE A 76 5.43 7.87 -13.67
N ALA A 77 5.81 8.99 -13.06
CA ALA A 77 5.16 10.27 -13.34
C ALA A 77 6.11 11.43 -13.09
N GLN A 78 5.83 12.57 -13.71
CA GLN A 78 6.56 13.81 -13.55
C GLN A 78 5.57 14.95 -13.36
N LEU A 79 5.87 15.79 -12.37
CA LEU A 79 5.12 17.00 -12.07
C LEU A 79 5.86 18.23 -12.59
N ASP A 80 5.12 19.30 -12.85
CA ASP A 80 5.65 20.56 -13.35
C ASP A 80 6.57 21.21 -12.30
N PRO A 81 7.86 21.40 -12.58
CA PRO A 81 8.79 22.00 -11.66
C PRO A 81 8.81 23.55 -11.71
N ALA A 82 8.00 24.20 -12.55
CA ALA A 82 8.11 25.63 -12.84
C ALA A 82 8.07 26.52 -11.59
N THR A 83 7.18 26.24 -10.65
CA THR A 83 7.09 27.00 -9.39
C THR A 83 8.30 26.82 -8.50
N VAL A 84 8.82 25.60 -8.41
CA VAL A 84 10.03 25.29 -7.61
C VAL A 84 11.28 25.88 -8.26
N LEU A 85 11.38 25.80 -9.60
CA LEU A 85 12.49 26.40 -10.35
C LEU A 85 12.52 27.92 -10.18
N LYS A 86 11.35 28.59 -10.26
CA LYS A 86 11.28 30.03 -10.01
C LYS A 86 11.76 30.39 -8.62
N PHE A 87 11.29 29.67 -7.60
CA PHE A 87 11.75 29.88 -6.22
C PHE A 87 13.25 29.62 -6.07
N LEU A 88 13.79 28.57 -6.70
CA LEU A 88 15.22 28.26 -6.68
C LEU A 88 16.04 29.42 -7.22
N VAL A 89 15.71 29.94 -8.42
CA VAL A 89 16.42 31.06 -9.03
C VAL A 89 16.36 32.32 -8.15
N GLU A 90 15.22 32.60 -7.54
CA GLU A 90 15.07 33.72 -6.60
C GLU A 90 15.97 33.53 -5.37
N GLN A 91 16.06 32.34 -4.80
CA GLN A 91 16.92 32.07 -3.65
C GLN A 91 18.42 32.06 -4.02
N GLU A 92 18.81 31.58 -5.19
CA GLU A 92 20.20 31.63 -5.66
C GLU A 92 20.68 33.07 -5.86
N ASN A 93 19.87 33.94 -6.46
CA ASN A 93 20.17 35.36 -6.60
C ASN A 93 20.28 36.06 -5.23
N LEU A 94 19.38 35.74 -4.30
CA LEU A 94 19.44 36.27 -2.94
C LEU A 94 20.67 35.77 -2.20
N LEU A 95 21.06 34.50 -2.38
CA LEU A 95 22.26 33.92 -1.78
C LEU A 95 23.53 34.66 -2.25
N GLU A 96 23.64 34.92 -3.55
CA GLU A 96 24.75 35.68 -4.11
C GLU A 96 24.83 37.07 -3.50
N THR A 97 23.70 37.77 -3.39
CA THR A 97 23.62 39.10 -2.79
C THR A 97 24.04 39.11 -1.31
N GLU A 98 23.54 38.14 -0.53
CA GLU A 98 23.86 38.08 0.90
C GLU A 98 25.30 37.59 1.16
N ARG A 99 25.90 36.78 0.28
CA ARG A 99 27.32 36.45 0.32
C ARG A 99 28.19 37.64 0.00
N ALA A 100 27.82 38.46 -0.99
CA ALA A 100 28.51 39.70 -1.27
C ALA A 100 28.43 40.67 -0.09
N SER A 101 27.27 40.78 0.55
CA SER A 101 27.06 41.58 1.77
C SER A 101 27.90 41.06 2.95
N LEU A 102 28.04 39.74 3.12
CA LEU A 102 28.90 39.16 4.13
C LEU A 102 30.38 39.52 3.90
N ASN A 103 30.84 39.39 2.65
CA ASN A 103 32.22 39.76 2.30
C ASN A 103 32.49 41.24 2.53
N LYS A 104 31.56 42.14 2.15
CA LYS A 104 31.65 43.57 2.42
C LYS A 104 31.76 43.83 3.92
N LEU A 105 30.89 43.22 4.73
CA LEU A 105 30.87 43.35 6.18
C LEU A 105 32.21 42.88 6.83
N LEU A 106 32.77 41.77 6.30
CA LEU A 106 34.09 41.29 6.75
C LEU A 106 35.19 42.35 6.56
N VAL A 107 35.28 42.94 5.34
CA VAL A 107 36.28 43.97 5.01
C VAL A 107 36.05 45.22 5.82
N GLU A 108 34.80 45.68 5.97
CA GLU A 108 34.45 46.85 6.76
C GLU A 108 34.82 46.68 8.25
N ASN A 109 34.51 45.53 8.84
CA ASN A 109 34.84 45.20 10.22
C ASN A 109 36.38 45.14 10.43
N GLU A 110 37.10 44.50 9.51
CA GLU A 110 38.56 44.44 9.56
C GLU A 110 39.18 45.84 9.50
N SER A 111 38.73 46.68 8.54
CA SER A 111 39.19 48.05 8.41
C SER A 111 38.94 48.89 9.68
N LYS A 112 37.74 48.70 10.28
CA LYS A 112 37.36 49.43 11.50
C LYS A 112 38.23 49.02 12.70
N ILE A 113 38.48 47.73 12.88
CA ILE A 113 39.34 47.24 13.95
C ILE A 113 40.78 47.72 13.76
N ASN A 114 41.31 47.61 12.53
CA ASN A 114 42.67 48.13 12.22
C ASN A 114 42.84 49.65 12.52
N ALA A 115 41.79 50.42 12.18
CA ALA A 115 41.81 51.87 12.49
C ALA A 115 41.85 52.15 14.01
N LEU A 116 41.13 51.35 14.80
CA LEU A 116 41.17 51.47 16.26
C LEU A 116 42.48 50.98 16.86
N GLU A 117 43.10 49.95 16.28
CA GLU A 117 44.38 49.41 16.72
C GLU A 117 45.51 50.49 16.47
N VAL A 118 45.48 51.15 15.30
CA VAL A 118 46.38 52.29 15.03
C VAL A 118 46.16 53.42 16.05
N ARG A 119 44.88 53.72 16.37
CA ARG A 119 44.54 54.72 17.39
C ARG A 119 45.02 54.32 18.79
N LEU A 120 44.99 53.04 19.13
CA LEU A 120 45.54 52.49 20.39
C LEU A 120 47.06 52.76 20.45
N GLU A 121 47.79 52.50 19.37
CA GLU A 121 49.29 52.81 19.31
C GLU A 121 49.57 54.25 19.57
N GLU A 122 48.80 55.19 18.96
CA GLU A 122 48.94 56.62 19.21
C GLU A 122 48.73 56.97 20.69
N VAL A 123 47.63 56.47 21.30
CA VAL A 123 47.32 56.74 22.71
C VAL A 123 48.33 56.08 23.65
N GLN A 124 48.84 54.91 23.32
CA GLN A 124 49.95 54.27 24.08
C GLN A 124 51.23 55.12 24.03
N ALA A 125 51.59 55.65 22.87
CA ALA A 125 52.77 56.52 22.73
C ALA A 125 52.60 57.79 23.54
N ASP A 126 51.40 58.43 23.52
CA ASP A 126 51.12 59.64 24.32
C ASP A 126 51.17 59.32 25.83
N HIS A 127 50.59 58.22 26.28
CA HIS A 127 50.66 57.78 27.69
C HIS A 127 52.12 57.60 28.13
N ILE A 128 53.00 57.00 27.31
CA ILE A 128 54.43 56.84 27.60
C ILE A 128 55.15 58.23 27.68
N LEU A 129 54.85 59.15 26.75
CA LEU A 129 55.36 60.47 26.76
C LEU A 129 54.98 61.25 28.01
N LYS A 130 53.68 61.20 28.42
CA LYS A 130 53.18 61.84 29.63
C LYS A 130 53.84 61.27 30.92
N LYS A 131 54.10 59.98 30.96
CA LYS A 131 54.84 59.33 32.05
C LYS A 131 56.28 59.86 32.12
N LEU A 132 56.99 59.88 31.01
CA LEU A 132 58.39 60.44 30.95
C LEU A 132 58.48 61.92 31.33
N GLU A 133 57.47 62.72 30.95
CA GLU A 133 57.37 64.11 31.39
C GLU A 133 57.17 64.20 32.90
N LEU A 134 56.26 63.42 33.48
CA LEU A 134 56.01 63.37 34.94
C LEU A 134 57.33 63.05 35.72
N ASP A 135 58.05 62.01 35.26
CA ASP A 135 59.31 61.57 35.87
C ASP A 135 60.41 62.69 35.85
N LYS A 136 60.49 63.49 34.77
CA LYS A 136 61.44 64.66 34.69
C LYS A 136 61.08 65.77 35.68
N PHE A 137 59.77 65.90 36.05
CA PHE A 137 59.34 66.99 36.98
C PHE A 137 59.33 66.55 38.45
N GLU A 138 60.00 65.46 38.82
CA GLU A 138 60.10 65.01 40.18
C GLU A 138 60.69 65.99 41.15
N TYR A 139 61.62 66.82 40.67
CA TYR A 139 62.34 67.86 41.48
C TYR A 139 61.85 69.30 41.26
N GLU A 140 60.73 69.51 40.54
CA GLU A 140 60.11 70.80 40.28
C GLU A 140 59.12 71.23 41.39
N SER A 141 58.56 72.46 41.27
CA SER A 141 57.63 73.00 42.25
C SER A 141 56.37 72.13 42.36
N PRO A 142 55.80 71.97 43.58
CA PRO A 142 54.69 71.12 43.86
C PRO A 142 53.50 71.33 42.90
N ARG A 143 53.20 72.57 42.53
CA ARG A 143 52.11 72.95 41.60
C ARG A 143 52.32 72.41 40.20
N LYS A 144 53.54 72.47 39.71
CA LYS A 144 53.89 71.96 38.36
C LYS A 144 53.84 70.46 38.31
N LYS A 145 54.31 69.81 39.38
CA LYS A 145 54.21 68.35 39.54
C LYS A 145 52.73 67.86 39.54
N GLU A 146 51.90 68.57 40.28
CA GLU A 146 50.43 68.25 40.32
C GLU A 146 49.79 68.36 38.92
N ILE A 147 50.10 69.38 38.13
CA ILE A 147 49.65 69.57 36.75
C ILE A 147 50.05 68.33 35.90
N LYS A 148 51.33 67.97 35.94
CA LYS A 148 51.83 66.80 35.19
C LYS A 148 51.23 65.46 35.65
N GLN A 149 50.96 65.35 36.91
CA GLN A 149 50.28 64.18 37.44
C GLN A 149 48.85 64.09 36.91
N LEU A 150 48.09 65.16 36.83
CA LEU A 150 46.78 65.23 36.24
C LEU A 150 46.77 64.90 34.74
N GLU A 151 47.80 65.48 33.99
CA GLU A 151 47.99 65.15 32.57
C GLU A 151 48.28 63.65 32.35
N PHE A 152 49.09 63.04 33.18
CA PHE A 152 49.33 61.60 33.11
C PHE A 152 48.06 60.74 33.45
N GLN A 153 47.36 61.13 34.50
CA GLN A 153 46.07 60.45 34.83
C GLN A 153 45.06 60.58 33.70
N GLN A 154 44.99 61.70 33.00
CA GLN A 154 44.12 61.86 31.83
C GLN A 154 44.54 60.95 30.68
N ALA A 155 45.82 60.76 30.41
CA ALA A 155 46.33 59.85 29.40
C ALA A 155 46.05 58.38 29.77
N GLU A 156 46.11 58.04 31.05
CA GLU A 156 45.79 56.70 31.56
C GLU A 156 44.30 56.39 31.36
N VAL A 157 43.42 57.33 31.69
CA VAL A 157 41.97 57.16 31.45
C VAL A 157 41.66 57.06 29.95
N GLU A 158 42.34 57.80 29.11
CA GLU A 158 42.17 57.72 27.64
C GLU A 158 42.61 56.36 27.08
N LEU A 159 43.76 55.84 27.62
CA LEU A 159 44.24 54.52 27.25
C LEU A 159 43.22 53.42 27.66
N GLU A 160 42.70 53.47 28.88
CA GLU A 160 41.67 52.54 29.32
C GLU A 160 40.40 52.65 28.47
N ARG A 161 40.00 53.90 28.11
CA ARG A 161 38.85 54.16 27.26
C ARG A 161 38.94 53.48 25.88
N ILE A 162 40.10 53.68 25.20
CA ILE A 162 40.33 53.13 23.87
C ILE A 162 40.38 51.61 23.90
N MET A 163 41.00 51.00 24.93
CA MET A 163 41.01 49.54 25.10
C MET A 163 39.62 48.98 25.26
N LYS A 164 38.76 49.57 26.11
CA LYS A 164 37.35 49.15 26.26
C LYS A 164 36.56 49.35 24.97
N THR A 165 36.81 50.43 24.24
CA THR A 165 36.16 50.69 22.95
C THR A 165 36.49 49.61 21.94
N ILE A 166 37.75 49.17 21.86
CA ILE A 166 38.15 48.07 20.96
C ILE A 166 37.46 46.76 21.37
N GLU A 167 37.41 46.45 22.67
CA GLU A 167 36.74 45.23 23.15
C GLU A 167 35.24 45.21 22.77
N LEU A 168 34.53 46.31 22.99
CA LEU A 168 33.13 46.45 22.63
C LEU A 168 32.93 46.37 21.12
N GLU A 169 33.77 47.05 20.35
CA GLU A 169 33.66 47.04 18.88
C GLU A 169 33.92 45.63 18.31
N LYS A 170 34.93 44.91 18.83
CA LYS A 170 35.14 43.48 18.47
C LYS A 170 33.91 42.64 18.72
N LYS A 171 33.22 42.80 19.86
CA LYS A 171 31.94 42.08 20.16
C LYS A 171 30.81 42.48 19.20
N ILE A 172 30.71 43.76 18.82
CA ILE A 172 29.72 44.25 17.85
C ILE A 172 29.98 43.63 16.47
N CYS A 173 31.25 43.64 16.03
CA CYS A 173 31.64 43.00 14.77
C CYS A 173 31.35 41.51 14.75
N GLU A 174 31.69 40.78 15.80
CA GLU A 174 31.37 39.35 15.93
C GLU A 174 29.88 39.09 15.81
N ASN A 175 29.04 39.85 16.54
CA ASN A 175 27.59 39.68 16.52
C ASN A 175 27.01 40.00 15.15
N SER A 176 27.48 41.08 14.48
CA SER A 176 27.04 41.44 13.14
C SER A 176 27.36 40.35 12.10
N LEU A 177 28.59 39.82 12.16
CA LEU A 177 29.01 38.69 11.33
C LEU A 177 28.19 37.43 11.59
N LYS A 178 27.91 37.13 12.86
CA LYS A 178 27.08 35.97 13.24
C LYS A 178 25.69 36.10 12.65
N ILE A 179 25.06 37.27 12.75
CA ILE A 179 23.72 37.52 12.19
C ILE A 179 23.76 37.34 10.66
N GLN A 180 24.74 37.92 9.99
CA GLN A 180 24.85 37.83 8.53
C GLN A 180 25.14 36.39 8.06
N LYS A 181 25.97 35.63 8.77
CA LYS A 181 26.20 34.19 8.52
C LYS A 181 24.94 33.37 8.67
N ILE A 182 24.14 33.64 9.71
CA ILE A 182 22.84 32.94 9.89
C ILE A 182 21.92 33.20 8.70
N LYS A 183 21.83 34.42 8.18
CA LYS A 183 21.03 34.72 6.99
C LYS A 183 21.51 33.94 5.77
N VAL A 184 22.82 33.93 5.52
CA VAL A 184 23.42 33.15 4.41
C VAL A 184 23.07 31.66 4.55
N THR A 185 23.27 31.06 5.73
CA THR A 185 22.97 29.66 5.98
C THR A 185 21.48 29.32 5.78
N GLN A 186 20.60 30.25 6.19
CA GLN A 186 19.15 30.04 5.98
C GLN A 186 18.79 29.97 4.49
N ILE A 187 19.39 30.89 3.69
CA ILE A 187 19.13 30.89 2.24
C ILE A 187 19.80 29.69 1.56
N GLU A 188 20.98 29.29 1.99
CA GLU A 188 21.64 28.06 1.53
C GLU A 188 20.74 26.83 1.78
N SER A 189 20.11 26.73 2.95
CA SER A 189 19.15 25.68 3.25
C SER A 189 17.96 25.74 2.29
N ASN A 190 17.40 26.92 2.01
CA ASN A 190 16.30 27.07 1.07
C ASN A 190 16.66 26.59 -0.35
N VAL A 191 17.89 26.86 -0.80
CA VAL A 191 18.40 26.39 -2.10
C VAL A 191 18.50 24.86 -2.12
N ILE A 192 19.06 24.26 -1.06
CA ILE A 192 19.18 22.80 -0.93
C ILE A 192 17.80 22.15 -0.91
N ASP A 193 16.86 22.70 -0.17
CA ASP A 193 15.48 22.22 -0.09
C ASP A 193 14.77 22.30 -1.45
N ALA A 194 14.98 23.39 -2.21
CA ALA A 194 14.42 23.54 -3.54
C ALA A 194 14.98 22.49 -4.52
N HIS A 195 16.29 22.23 -4.50
CA HIS A 195 16.88 21.14 -5.30
C HIS A 195 16.33 19.77 -4.92
N SER A 196 16.14 19.51 -3.63
CA SER A 196 15.53 18.28 -3.14
C SER A 196 14.07 18.15 -3.61
N ALA A 197 13.32 19.26 -3.56
CA ALA A 197 11.94 19.32 -4.02
C ALA A 197 11.82 18.99 -5.52
N ILE A 198 12.70 19.57 -6.36
CA ILE A 198 12.74 19.27 -7.81
C ILE A 198 12.96 17.78 -8.07
N LYS A 199 13.88 17.15 -7.33
CA LYS A 199 14.11 15.69 -7.46
C LYS A 199 12.87 14.88 -7.09
N LYS A 200 12.13 15.27 -6.06
CA LYS A 200 10.90 14.61 -5.61
C LYS A 200 9.74 14.77 -6.59
N LEU A 201 9.74 15.81 -7.46
CA LEU A 201 8.70 15.97 -8.49
C LEU A 201 8.78 14.92 -9.61
N LYS A 202 9.89 14.21 -9.71
CA LYS A 202 9.99 12.98 -10.49
C LYS A 202 9.59 11.81 -9.59
N ILE A 203 8.39 11.28 -9.82
CA ILE A 203 7.81 10.20 -9.02
C ILE A 203 8.33 8.87 -9.55
N LEU A 204 8.88 8.07 -8.65
CA LEU A 204 9.46 6.76 -8.98
C LEU A 204 8.55 5.64 -8.48
N SER A 205 8.61 4.49 -9.15
CA SER A 205 7.91 3.30 -8.70
C SER A 205 8.51 2.75 -7.39
N PRO A 206 7.68 2.46 -6.38
CA PRO A 206 8.14 1.93 -5.11
C PRO A 206 8.42 0.41 -5.14
N LEU A 207 8.04 -0.29 -6.21
CA LEU A 207 8.24 -1.72 -6.40
C LEU A 207 8.01 -2.15 -7.86
N ASP A 208 8.38 -3.39 -8.17
CA ASP A 208 8.07 -4.02 -9.46
C ASP A 208 6.59 -4.41 -9.53
N GLY A 209 5.91 -4.00 -10.59
CA GLY A 209 4.47 -4.30 -10.72
C GLY A 209 3.82 -3.67 -11.93
N ILE A 210 2.50 -3.60 -11.93
CA ILE A 210 1.70 -2.95 -12.97
C ILE A 210 1.23 -1.58 -12.50
N PHE A 211 1.56 -0.55 -13.25
CA PHE A 211 1.14 0.81 -12.94
C PHE A 211 -0.36 1.00 -13.17
N GLN A 212 -1.12 1.22 -12.10
CA GLN A 212 -2.55 1.47 -12.15
C GLN A 212 -2.84 2.91 -11.73
N VAL A 213 -3.30 3.73 -12.68
CA VAL A 213 -3.66 5.13 -12.42
C VAL A 213 -4.89 5.18 -11.50
N SER A 214 -4.81 6.00 -10.45
CA SER A 214 -5.92 6.20 -9.52
C SER A 214 -6.93 7.22 -10.05
N ILE A 215 -8.13 7.18 -9.48
CA ILE A 215 -9.20 8.15 -9.77
C ILE A 215 -8.94 9.43 -8.98
N SER A 216 -8.95 10.56 -9.67
CA SER A 216 -8.87 11.88 -9.05
C SER A 216 -10.13 12.16 -8.22
N ARG A 217 -9.97 12.46 -6.94
CA ARG A 217 -11.09 12.86 -6.07
C ARG A 217 -11.74 14.19 -6.46
N MET A 218 -11.08 14.99 -7.32
CA MET A 218 -11.61 16.29 -7.76
C MET A 218 -12.48 16.17 -9.01
N THR A 219 -12.13 15.24 -9.92
CA THR A 219 -12.80 15.11 -11.22
C THR A 219 -13.59 13.82 -11.38
N ASP A 220 -13.44 12.89 -10.43
CA ASP A 220 -14.01 11.53 -10.48
C ASP A 220 -13.61 10.74 -11.75
N GLN A 221 -12.45 11.10 -12.31
CA GLN A 221 -11.85 10.46 -13.48
C GLN A 221 -10.43 10.02 -13.21
N LEU A 222 -9.91 9.08 -13.99
CA LEU A 222 -8.51 8.69 -13.94
C LEU A 222 -7.62 9.89 -14.26
N TYR A 223 -6.54 10.07 -13.49
CA TYR A 223 -5.54 11.10 -13.78
C TYR A 223 -4.96 10.96 -15.18
N ARG A 224 -4.71 12.09 -15.82
CA ARG A 224 -4.10 12.19 -17.16
C ARG A 224 -3.01 13.24 -17.17
N VAL A 225 -2.11 13.14 -18.12
CA VAL A 225 -1.13 14.21 -18.38
C VAL A 225 -1.89 15.51 -18.70
N GLY A 226 -1.51 16.56 -18.01
CA GLY A 226 -2.18 17.86 -18.06
C GLY A 226 -3.10 18.17 -16.91
N ASP A 227 -3.53 17.17 -16.13
CA ASP A 227 -4.38 17.35 -14.95
C ASP A 227 -3.61 17.97 -13.80
N ASN A 228 -4.33 18.62 -12.90
CA ASN A 228 -3.80 19.10 -11.64
C ASN A 228 -3.98 18.05 -10.54
N THR A 229 -2.96 17.90 -9.74
CA THR A 229 -2.96 17.08 -8.54
C THR A 229 -2.49 17.88 -7.34
N TYR A 230 -2.61 17.36 -6.12
CA TYR A 230 -2.20 18.04 -4.89
C TYR A 230 -1.27 17.16 -4.05
N GLN A 231 -0.49 17.80 -3.19
CA GLN A 231 0.43 17.11 -2.30
C GLN A 231 -0.31 16.10 -1.41
N GLY A 232 0.19 14.86 -1.39
CA GLY A 232 -0.44 13.74 -0.66
C GLY A 232 -1.59 13.04 -1.38
N ALA A 233 -1.97 13.46 -2.61
CA ALA A 233 -2.95 12.74 -3.42
C ALA A 233 -2.39 11.39 -3.86
N GLU A 234 -3.24 10.38 -3.91
CA GLU A 234 -2.92 9.09 -4.51
C GLU A 234 -3.01 9.22 -6.04
N LEU A 235 -1.86 9.18 -6.69
CA LEU A 235 -1.75 9.29 -8.14
C LEU A 235 -1.95 7.95 -8.83
N ALA A 236 -1.43 6.90 -8.23
CA ALA A 236 -1.46 5.55 -8.78
C ALA A 236 -1.33 4.50 -7.68
N LEU A 237 -1.64 3.27 -8.04
CA LEU A 237 -1.38 2.06 -7.27
C LEU A 237 -0.45 1.15 -8.08
N VAL A 238 0.54 0.56 -7.43
CA VAL A 238 1.40 -0.46 -8.04
C VAL A 238 1.23 -1.75 -7.26
N PRO A 239 0.43 -2.72 -7.74
CA PRO A 239 0.30 -4.04 -7.14
C PRO A 239 1.55 -4.89 -7.41
N ASP A 240 2.00 -5.58 -6.38
CA ASP A 240 3.04 -6.61 -6.45
C ASP A 240 2.45 -7.91 -7.01
N LEU A 241 2.92 -8.31 -8.18
CA LEU A 241 2.46 -9.52 -8.86
C LEU A 241 3.17 -10.80 -8.39
N SER A 242 4.15 -10.70 -7.49
CA SER A 242 4.87 -11.86 -6.96
C SER A 242 3.99 -12.76 -6.11
N ARG A 243 2.95 -12.19 -5.51
CA ARG A 243 1.97 -12.90 -4.67
C ARG A 243 0.56 -12.48 -5.01
N ILE A 244 -0.21 -13.43 -5.51
CA ILE A 244 -1.60 -13.22 -5.88
C ILE A 244 -2.49 -13.96 -4.89
N LYS A 245 -3.54 -13.30 -4.45
CA LYS A 245 -4.63 -13.87 -3.67
C LYS A 245 -5.93 -13.75 -4.44
N ILE A 246 -6.87 -14.62 -4.12
CA ILE A 246 -8.22 -14.55 -4.65
C ILE A 246 -9.13 -14.12 -3.51
N ARG A 247 -9.96 -13.14 -3.78
CA ARG A 247 -11.11 -12.81 -2.94
C ARG A 247 -12.33 -13.47 -3.55
N SER A 248 -12.90 -14.39 -2.82
CA SER A 248 -14.14 -15.09 -3.14
C SER A 248 -15.14 -14.91 -1.99
N THR A 249 -16.33 -15.42 -2.16
CA THR A 249 -17.35 -15.42 -1.12
C THR A 249 -17.93 -16.83 -0.99
N ILE A 250 -18.33 -17.19 0.22
CA ILE A 250 -18.99 -18.48 0.51
C ILE A 250 -20.32 -18.25 1.21
N ASN A 251 -21.32 -19.03 0.87
CA ASN A 251 -22.64 -18.97 1.49
C ASN A 251 -22.62 -19.47 2.95
N GLU A 252 -23.51 -18.92 3.79
CA GLU A 252 -23.69 -19.33 5.20
C GLU A 252 -23.97 -20.83 5.34
N THR A 253 -24.63 -21.45 4.36
CA THR A 253 -24.93 -22.89 4.35
C THR A 253 -23.70 -23.78 4.18
N ASP A 254 -22.66 -23.26 3.58
CA ASP A 254 -21.47 -24.01 3.18
C ASP A 254 -20.20 -23.67 4.00
N ILE A 255 -20.24 -22.59 4.78
CA ILE A 255 -19.11 -22.15 5.59
C ILE A 255 -18.59 -23.21 6.56
N GLY A 256 -19.48 -24.02 7.12
CA GLY A 256 -19.12 -25.12 8.03
C GLY A 256 -18.28 -26.22 7.38
N LYS A 257 -18.29 -26.32 6.05
CA LYS A 257 -17.55 -27.33 5.28
C LYS A 257 -16.12 -26.88 4.96
N VAL A 258 -15.89 -25.56 4.84
CA VAL A 258 -14.60 -25.00 4.44
C VAL A 258 -13.76 -24.68 5.67
N LYS A 259 -12.46 -24.99 5.58
CA LYS A 259 -11.47 -24.72 6.63
C LYS A 259 -10.20 -24.16 6.01
N PRO A 260 -9.47 -23.28 6.72
CA PRO A 260 -8.14 -22.86 6.29
C PRO A 260 -7.22 -24.06 6.03
N GLY A 261 -6.41 -23.97 4.98
CA GLY A 261 -5.46 -25.00 4.55
C GLY A 261 -6.03 -26.01 3.53
N GLN A 262 -7.31 -26.00 3.23
CA GLN A 262 -7.89 -26.88 2.22
C GLN A 262 -7.39 -26.55 0.82
N LYS A 263 -7.18 -27.59 -0.01
CA LYS A 263 -6.74 -27.46 -1.41
C LYS A 263 -7.85 -26.81 -2.25
N VAL A 264 -7.41 -25.93 -3.14
CA VAL A 264 -8.28 -25.26 -4.11
C VAL A 264 -7.66 -25.38 -5.50
N ILE A 265 -8.47 -25.75 -6.47
CA ILE A 265 -8.12 -25.65 -7.89
C ILE A 265 -8.79 -24.41 -8.46
N VAL A 266 -7.98 -23.53 -9.03
CA VAL A 266 -8.41 -22.26 -9.57
C VAL A 266 -8.30 -22.28 -11.08
N ARG A 267 -9.37 -21.89 -11.77
CA ARG A 267 -9.40 -21.75 -13.22
C ARG A 267 -9.80 -20.33 -13.58
N LEU A 268 -9.03 -19.68 -14.43
CA LEU A 268 -9.42 -18.39 -15.00
C LEU A 268 -10.52 -18.59 -16.01
N GLU A 269 -11.54 -17.72 -15.99
CA GLU A 269 -12.58 -17.76 -17.03
C GLU A 269 -12.00 -17.52 -18.45
N ALA A 270 -10.95 -16.68 -18.55
CA ALA A 270 -10.28 -16.41 -19.80
C ALA A 270 -9.38 -17.55 -20.31
N TYR A 271 -8.93 -18.47 -19.40
CA TYR A 271 -8.01 -19.57 -19.70
C TYR A 271 -8.41 -20.85 -18.93
N PRO A 272 -9.55 -21.48 -19.26
CA PRO A 272 -10.13 -22.59 -18.48
C PRO A 272 -9.26 -23.85 -18.48
N ASP A 273 -8.44 -24.02 -19.51
CA ASP A 273 -7.60 -25.21 -19.70
C ASP A 273 -6.34 -25.20 -18.81
N LYS A 274 -6.01 -24.08 -18.17
CA LYS A 274 -4.84 -23.94 -17.31
C LYS A 274 -5.26 -23.82 -15.84
N PRO A 275 -5.32 -24.92 -15.08
CA PRO A 275 -5.61 -24.90 -13.65
C PRO A 275 -4.41 -24.42 -12.85
N PHE A 276 -4.67 -23.67 -11.79
CA PHE A 276 -3.69 -23.25 -10.78
C PHE A 276 -4.03 -23.88 -9.44
N GLU A 277 -3.03 -24.25 -8.68
CA GLU A 277 -3.22 -24.78 -7.33
C GLU A 277 -3.09 -23.65 -6.30
N GLY A 278 -3.89 -23.78 -5.25
CA GLY A 278 -3.88 -22.84 -4.14
C GLY A 278 -4.50 -23.45 -2.90
N LYS A 279 -4.54 -22.66 -1.84
CA LYS A 279 -5.08 -23.06 -0.54
C LYS A 279 -5.98 -21.99 0.03
N VAL A 280 -7.03 -22.42 0.74
CA VAL A 280 -7.82 -21.51 1.58
C VAL A 280 -6.90 -20.92 2.64
N SER A 281 -6.74 -19.61 2.62
CA SER A 281 -5.91 -18.87 3.56
C SER A 281 -6.69 -18.44 4.78
N GLU A 282 -7.84 -17.80 4.55
CA GLU A 282 -8.66 -17.21 5.59
C GLU A 282 -10.13 -17.23 5.21
N ILE A 283 -10.98 -17.34 6.24
CA ILE A 283 -12.43 -17.22 6.11
C ILE A 283 -12.86 -16.04 6.98
N GLY A 284 -13.62 -15.12 6.40
CA GLY A 284 -14.14 -13.95 7.09
C GLY A 284 -14.99 -14.35 8.31
N LYS A 285 -14.84 -13.60 9.40
CA LYS A 285 -15.58 -13.86 10.66
C LYS A 285 -16.94 -13.17 10.69
N LEU A 286 -17.19 -12.26 9.77
CA LEU A 286 -18.44 -11.50 9.69
C LEU A 286 -19.17 -11.83 8.40
N SER A 287 -20.47 -12.06 8.51
CA SER A 287 -21.34 -12.24 7.35
C SER A 287 -21.98 -10.92 6.94
N TYR A 288 -22.23 -10.78 5.67
CA TYR A 288 -23.00 -9.68 5.11
C TYR A 288 -23.98 -10.18 4.04
N LYS A 289 -24.96 -9.38 3.70
CA LYS A 289 -25.92 -9.76 2.65
C LYS A 289 -25.27 -9.66 1.28
N LYS A 290 -25.53 -10.65 0.44
CA LYS A 290 -25.01 -10.66 -0.94
C LYS A 290 -25.48 -9.43 -1.72
N ASP A 291 -26.75 -9.08 -1.56
CA ASP A 291 -27.40 -7.90 -2.16
C ASP A 291 -28.42 -7.32 -1.17
N GLU A 292 -28.77 -6.05 -1.31
CA GLU A 292 -29.76 -5.39 -0.45
C GLU A 292 -31.14 -6.07 -0.45
N LYS A 293 -31.51 -6.73 -1.57
CA LYS A 293 -32.78 -7.44 -1.76
C LYS A 293 -32.70 -8.92 -1.40
N SER A 294 -31.51 -9.46 -1.14
CA SER A 294 -31.29 -10.87 -0.84
C SER A 294 -31.30 -11.13 0.66
N SER A 295 -31.90 -12.22 1.10
CA SER A 295 -31.74 -12.74 2.46
C SER A 295 -30.53 -13.66 2.61
N ILE A 296 -29.80 -13.95 1.52
CA ILE A 296 -28.63 -14.81 1.52
C ILE A 296 -27.47 -14.08 2.16
N LYS A 297 -26.91 -14.70 3.20
CA LYS A 297 -25.70 -14.23 3.86
C LYS A 297 -24.47 -14.92 3.29
N ILE A 298 -23.44 -14.16 3.09
CA ILE A 298 -22.15 -14.63 2.58
C ILE A 298 -21.02 -14.19 3.51
N PHE A 299 -19.92 -14.93 3.45
CA PHE A 299 -18.68 -14.64 4.15
C PHE A 299 -17.56 -14.48 3.13
N ASP A 300 -16.58 -13.65 3.43
CA ASP A 300 -15.39 -13.54 2.61
C ASP A 300 -14.54 -14.81 2.70
N LEU A 301 -14.02 -15.23 1.58
CA LEU A 301 -13.10 -16.35 1.44
C LEU A 301 -11.84 -15.89 0.74
N ALA A 302 -10.71 -15.96 1.41
CA ALA A 302 -9.41 -15.65 0.85
C ALA A 302 -8.67 -16.94 0.49
N ILE A 303 -8.17 -17.01 -0.75
CA ILE A 303 -7.38 -18.13 -1.28
C ILE A 303 -6.05 -17.58 -1.72
N ILE A 304 -4.95 -18.24 -1.38
CA ILE A 304 -3.60 -17.91 -1.85
C ILE A 304 -3.19 -18.94 -2.88
N LEU A 305 -2.66 -18.47 -4.01
CA LEU A 305 -2.08 -19.33 -5.04
C LEU A 305 -0.68 -19.77 -4.61
N ASP A 306 -0.33 -21.01 -4.88
CA ASP A 306 0.99 -21.56 -4.57
C ASP A 306 2.03 -21.04 -5.57
N ASP A 307 1.65 -20.78 -6.83
CA ASP A 307 2.52 -20.31 -7.91
C ASP A 307 2.05 -18.95 -8.47
N SER A 308 3.00 -18.16 -8.95
CA SER A 308 2.75 -16.93 -9.72
C SER A 308 3.00 -17.18 -11.20
N ASP A 309 2.13 -16.66 -12.05
CA ASP A 309 2.23 -16.77 -13.51
C ASP A 309 1.92 -15.41 -14.16
N PRO A 310 2.66 -14.97 -15.19
CA PRO A 310 2.40 -13.70 -15.88
C PRO A 310 0.98 -13.53 -16.46
N VAL A 311 0.26 -14.64 -16.65
CA VAL A 311 -1.13 -14.65 -17.11
C VAL A 311 -2.10 -14.17 -16.04
N LEU A 312 -1.73 -14.30 -14.75
CA LEU A 312 -2.54 -13.90 -13.60
C LEU A 312 -2.48 -12.38 -13.44
N LYS A 313 -3.55 -11.69 -13.83
CA LYS A 313 -3.64 -10.24 -13.67
C LYS A 313 -4.70 -9.89 -12.62
N PRO A 314 -4.42 -8.99 -11.68
CA PRO A 314 -5.43 -8.48 -10.76
C PRO A 314 -6.66 -7.96 -11.49
N GLY A 315 -7.84 -8.21 -10.94
CA GLY A 315 -9.13 -7.88 -11.55
C GLY A 315 -9.73 -8.97 -12.43
N MET A 316 -9.00 -10.06 -12.73
CA MET A 316 -9.57 -11.18 -13.48
C MET A 316 -10.51 -12.01 -12.60
N THR A 317 -11.61 -12.48 -13.22
CA THR A 317 -12.55 -13.41 -12.60
C THR A 317 -12.04 -14.85 -12.71
N VAL A 318 -12.20 -15.58 -11.63
CA VAL A 318 -11.77 -16.98 -11.50
C VAL A 318 -12.88 -17.85 -10.90
N SER A 319 -12.87 -19.10 -11.30
CA SER A 319 -13.64 -20.17 -10.67
C SER A 319 -12.75 -20.94 -9.71
N CYS A 320 -13.17 -21.03 -8.45
CA CYS A 320 -12.43 -21.67 -7.35
C CYS A 320 -13.14 -22.95 -6.93
N GLU A 321 -12.55 -24.09 -7.20
CA GLU A 321 -13.05 -25.40 -6.76
C GLU A 321 -12.36 -25.76 -5.44
N VAL A 322 -13.06 -25.60 -4.33
CA VAL A 322 -12.57 -25.86 -2.96
C VAL A 322 -12.89 -27.29 -2.57
N PHE A 323 -11.88 -28.11 -2.29
CA PHE A 323 -12.03 -29.49 -1.85
C PHE A 323 -12.18 -29.52 -0.33
N TYR A 324 -13.40 -29.81 0.15
CA TYR A 324 -13.68 -29.84 1.58
C TYR A 324 -13.66 -31.25 2.19
N ALA A 325 -13.68 -32.30 1.37
CA ALA A 325 -13.49 -33.67 1.80
C ALA A 325 -12.80 -34.50 0.71
N GLU A 326 -11.71 -35.16 1.07
CA GLU A 326 -11.02 -36.16 0.27
C GLU A 326 -10.99 -37.46 1.10
N LEU A 327 -11.80 -38.46 0.72
CA LEU A 327 -11.91 -39.71 1.42
C LEU A 327 -11.48 -40.85 0.50
N LYS A 328 -10.65 -41.74 1.01
CA LYS A 328 -10.17 -42.93 0.26
C LYS A 328 -10.97 -44.16 0.66
N ASP A 329 -11.24 -44.98 -0.35
CA ASP A 329 -11.84 -46.30 -0.18
C ASP A 329 -13.16 -46.30 0.59
N VAL A 330 -14.07 -45.34 0.30
CA VAL A 330 -15.36 -45.18 0.93
C VAL A 330 -16.52 -45.66 0.04
N PHE A 331 -17.65 -46.02 0.65
CA PHE A 331 -18.88 -46.29 -0.09
C PHE A 331 -19.61 -45.01 -0.38
N TYR A 332 -20.10 -44.87 -1.62
CA TYR A 332 -20.91 -43.74 -2.02
C TYR A 332 -22.02 -44.18 -2.98
N VAL A 333 -23.10 -43.40 -2.97
CA VAL A 333 -24.33 -43.68 -3.74
C VAL A 333 -24.76 -42.42 -4.47
N ASP A 334 -25.52 -42.59 -5.56
CA ASP A 334 -26.15 -41.49 -6.26
C ASP A 334 -27.14 -40.77 -5.33
N ASN A 335 -27.14 -39.42 -5.39
CA ASN A 335 -27.98 -38.58 -4.54
C ASN A 335 -29.48 -38.87 -4.69
N SER A 336 -29.90 -39.32 -5.88
CA SER A 336 -31.29 -39.67 -6.19
C SER A 336 -31.77 -40.94 -5.50
N CYS A 337 -30.84 -41.80 -5.04
CA CYS A 337 -31.19 -43.05 -4.33
C CYS A 337 -31.48 -42.83 -2.84
N LEU A 338 -31.16 -41.63 -2.30
CA LEU A 338 -31.35 -41.33 -0.89
C LEU A 338 -32.75 -40.76 -0.63
N LYS A 339 -33.49 -41.41 0.28
CA LYS A 339 -34.79 -40.95 0.76
C LYS A 339 -34.63 -40.38 2.17
N LYS A 340 -34.99 -39.14 2.38
CA LYS A 340 -35.01 -38.51 3.70
C LYS A 340 -36.41 -38.65 4.29
N VAL A 341 -36.52 -39.30 5.46
CA VAL A 341 -37.75 -39.39 6.24
C VAL A 341 -37.43 -38.85 7.63
N ASN A 342 -38.07 -37.76 8.01
CA ASN A 342 -37.70 -36.96 9.18
C ASN A 342 -36.21 -36.58 9.13
N ASP A 343 -35.39 -36.93 10.11
CA ASP A 343 -33.95 -36.65 10.12
C ASP A 343 -33.05 -37.84 9.75
N THR A 344 -33.69 -38.97 9.27
CA THR A 344 -32.96 -40.19 8.92
C THR A 344 -32.99 -40.40 7.41
N TYR A 345 -31.83 -40.81 6.85
CA TYR A 345 -31.72 -41.15 5.44
C TYR A 345 -31.85 -42.67 5.26
N TYR A 346 -32.53 -43.09 4.21
CA TYR A 346 -32.78 -44.49 3.88
C TYR A 346 -32.33 -44.78 2.45
N LEU A 347 -31.83 -46.03 2.26
CA LEU A 347 -31.53 -46.61 0.95
C LEU A 347 -32.41 -47.85 0.71
N ASN A 348 -33.00 -47.91 -0.48
CA ASN A 348 -33.69 -49.10 -0.94
C ASN A 348 -32.70 -50.04 -1.66
N MET A 349 -32.29 -51.10 -0.98
CA MET A 349 -31.25 -52.01 -1.44
C MET A 349 -31.85 -53.38 -1.79
N LYS A 350 -31.29 -54.00 -2.83
CA LYS A 350 -31.62 -55.38 -3.19
C LYS A 350 -30.83 -56.35 -2.31
N VAL A 351 -31.58 -57.08 -1.44
CA VAL A 351 -30.98 -58.11 -0.59
C VAL A 351 -31.58 -59.43 -1.01
N LYS A 352 -30.74 -60.31 -1.61
CA LYS A 352 -31.20 -61.60 -2.25
C LYS A 352 -32.23 -61.36 -3.36
N LYS A 353 -33.51 -61.63 -3.10
CA LYS A 353 -34.62 -61.50 -4.07
C LYS A 353 -35.60 -60.37 -3.71
N SER A 354 -35.43 -59.68 -2.59
CA SER A 354 -36.35 -58.64 -2.10
C SER A 354 -35.66 -57.30 -1.98
N TRP A 355 -36.48 -56.26 -2.04
CA TRP A 355 -36.02 -54.87 -1.79
C TRP A 355 -36.22 -54.53 -0.31
N VAL A 356 -35.24 -54.02 0.34
CA VAL A 356 -35.24 -53.68 1.77
C VAL A 356 -34.81 -52.23 1.95
N GLU A 357 -35.64 -51.48 2.63
CA GLU A 357 -35.32 -50.10 3.05
C GLU A 357 -34.46 -50.17 4.34
N ARG A 358 -33.25 -49.60 4.29
CA ARG A 358 -32.32 -49.55 5.44
C ARG A 358 -31.96 -48.13 5.77
N PRO A 359 -31.98 -47.78 7.06
CA PRO A 359 -31.43 -46.50 7.50
C PRO A 359 -29.92 -46.48 7.28
N VAL A 360 -29.40 -45.32 6.84
CA VAL A 360 -27.99 -45.12 6.57
C VAL A 360 -27.52 -43.79 7.16
N GLU A 361 -26.29 -43.78 7.68
CA GLU A 361 -25.62 -42.56 8.06
C GLU A 361 -24.92 -42.00 6.83
N ILE A 362 -25.13 -40.71 6.59
CA ILE A 362 -24.53 -40.01 5.42
C ILE A 362 -23.30 -39.25 5.83
N GLY A 363 -22.30 -39.25 4.92
CA GLY A 363 -21.08 -38.46 5.02
C GLY A 363 -21.09 -37.24 4.09
N PRO A 364 -19.92 -36.79 3.67
CA PRO A 364 -19.76 -35.72 2.68
C PRO A 364 -20.51 -36.01 1.38
N ARG A 365 -21.02 -34.95 0.76
CA ARG A 365 -21.86 -35.04 -0.43
C ARG A 365 -21.31 -34.08 -1.50
N ASN A 366 -21.28 -34.53 -2.75
CA ASN A 366 -21.06 -33.68 -3.91
C ASN A 366 -22.33 -33.52 -4.76
N ASN A 367 -22.24 -32.94 -5.94
CA ASN A 367 -23.39 -32.69 -6.81
C ASN A 367 -24.11 -33.98 -7.22
N ASN A 368 -23.40 -35.09 -7.35
CA ASN A 368 -23.96 -36.34 -7.89
C ASN A 368 -24.06 -37.47 -6.86
N PHE A 369 -23.16 -37.53 -5.90
CA PHE A 369 -23.00 -38.65 -5.00
C PHE A 369 -22.90 -38.20 -3.53
N THR A 370 -23.30 -39.09 -2.63
CA THR A 370 -23.19 -38.96 -1.17
C THR A 370 -22.44 -40.15 -0.61
N VAL A 371 -21.48 -39.93 0.27
CA VAL A 371 -20.82 -40.97 1.04
C VAL A 371 -21.82 -41.57 2.03
N VAL A 372 -21.81 -42.89 2.17
CA VAL A 372 -22.65 -43.60 3.12
C VAL A 372 -21.80 -44.49 4.01
N TYR A 373 -22.08 -44.45 5.32
CA TYR A 373 -21.40 -45.26 6.32
C TYR A 373 -22.25 -46.49 6.69
N GLY A 374 -21.63 -47.64 6.69
CA GLY A 374 -22.28 -48.93 7.04
C GLY A 374 -21.54 -50.11 6.44
N ASP A 375 -22.02 -51.31 6.77
CA ASP A 375 -21.48 -52.56 6.20
C ASP A 375 -22.20 -52.84 4.86
N PHE A 376 -21.57 -52.39 3.77
CA PHE A 376 -22.09 -52.56 2.42
C PHE A 376 -21.19 -53.46 1.59
N LYS A 377 -21.76 -54.06 0.56
CA LYS A 377 -21.00 -54.75 -0.49
C LYS A 377 -21.03 -53.88 -1.74
N GLU A 378 -19.86 -53.69 -2.33
CA GLU A 378 -19.73 -53.02 -3.63
C GLU A 378 -20.61 -53.71 -4.68
N GLY A 379 -21.24 -52.89 -5.55
CA GLY A 379 -22.14 -53.39 -6.58
C GLY A 379 -23.55 -53.78 -6.08
N THR A 380 -23.89 -53.60 -4.80
CA THR A 380 -25.25 -53.76 -4.30
C THR A 380 -26.20 -52.88 -5.08
N LYS A 381 -27.20 -53.47 -5.74
CA LYS A 381 -28.20 -52.76 -6.56
C LYS A 381 -29.13 -51.92 -5.69
N LEU A 382 -29.37 -50.68 -6.13
CA LEU A 382 -30.25 -49.71 -5.50
C LEU A 382 -31.44 -49.42 -6.43
N ILE A 383 -32.57 -49.03 -5.85
CA ILE A 383 -33.72 -48.52 -6.59
C ILE A 383 -34.03 -47.09 -6.12
N LEU A 384 -34.52 -46.27 -7.02
CA LEU A 384 -35.00 -44.94 -6.70
C LEU A 384 -36.13 -44.99 -5.70
N PRO A 385 -36.19 -44.13 -4.69
CA PRO A 385 -37.35 -44.02 -3.82
C PRO A 385 -38.56 -43.61 -4.67
N GLU A 386 -39.68 -44.40 -4.53
CA GLU A 386 -40.95 -44.05 -5.19
C GLU A 386 -41.33 -42.60 -4.77
N LYS A 387 -41.58 -41.74 -5.75
CA LYS A 387 -42.20 -40.44 -5.50
C LYS A 387 -43.59 -40.73 -4.95
N ASN A 388 -43.83 -40.42 -3.68
CA ASN A 388 -45.20 -40.32 -3.16
C ASN A 388 -45.93 -39.26 -3.99
N VAL A 389 -46.71 -39.70 -4.97
CA VAL A 389 -47.74 -38.88 -5.59
C VAL A 389 -48.74 -38.62 -4.47
N ILE A 390 -48.62 -37.48 -3.79
CA ILE A 390 -49.71 -36.98 -2.95
C ILE A 390 -50.89 -36.79 -3.91
N ALA A 391 -51.86 -37.75 -3.86
CA ALA A 391 -53.10 -37.59 -4.51
C ALA A 391 -53.77 -36.34 -3.94
N GLN A 392 -53.78 -35.28 -4.74
CA GLN A 392 -54.76 -34.21 -4.55
C GLN A 392 -56.07 -34.80 -4.92
N ASN A 393 -56.89 -35.25 -3.92
CA ASN A 393 -58.30 -35.53 -4.07
C ASN A 393 -59.07 -34.19 -4.17
N PRO A 394 -60.10 -34.14 -4.96
CA PRO A 394 -60.78 -32.95 -5.46
C PRO A 394 -61.49 -32.11 -4.41
#